data_a8526e154c74748690556cfc13f98617
#
_entry.id   a8526e154c74748690556cfc13f98617
#
_cell.length_a   1.000
_cell.length_b   1.000
_cell.length_c   1.000
_cell.angle_alpha   90.00
_cell.angle_beta   90.00
_cell.angle_gamma   90.00
#
_symmetry.space_group_name_H-M   'P 1'
#
loop_
_entity.id
_entity.type
_entity.pdbx_description
1 polymer ?
#
loop_
_entity_poly.entity_id
_entity_poly.type
_entity_poly.pdbx_seq_one_letter_code
_entity_poly.pdbx_strand_id
1 'polypeptide(L)'
;SSRVHSKEVKPRKRAFAGETSLRQERINERVAEEHLRWLINCNYRYGDYHMVLHYWDKEITLEQAERDRAAFFRELRKAYAKAGKRLKYIAVLETKHMTNVHHHILLPRFDAQIIAAAWTKVTNGAGSISFQMLDDRKNHAKLASYLIKESRSTMRRCREQGIRRRRYTCSAGMAKPEIRYQVAKAE
;
A
#
# COMPACT_ATOMS: atom_id res chain seq x y z
N SER A 1 -17.43 30.57 50.60
CA SER A 1 -17.50 29.13 50.26
C SER A 1 -18.03 28.98 48.86
N SER A 2 -17.15 28.99 47.84
CA SER A 2 -17.54 28.87 46.44
C SER A 2 -17.34 27.44 46.00
N ARG A 3 -18.42 26.71 45.72
CA ARG A 3 -18.38 25.37 45.13
C ARG A 3 -18.12 25.47 43.64
N VAL A 4 -16.94 25.02 43.18
CA VAL A 4 -16.65 24.83 41.78
C VAL A 4 -17.31 23.53 41.33
N HIS A 5 -18.28 23.61 40.47
CA HIS A 5 -18.87 22.45 39.81
C HIS A 5 -17.97 22.10 38.60
N SER A 6 -17.15 21.07 38.75
CA SER A 6 -16.48 20.45 37.63
C SER A 6 -17.48 19.64 36.81
N LYS A 7 -17.77 20.07 35.58
CA LYS A 7 -18.52 19.26 34.62
C LYS A 7 -17.69 18.09 34.17
N GLU A 8 -18.06 16.90 34.61
CA GLU A 8 -17.51 15.65 34.02
C GLU A 8 -17.79 15.61 32.53
N VAL A 9 -16.77 15.70 31.73
CA VAL A 9 -16.85 15.46 30.28
C VAL A 9 -16.90 13.96 30.06
N LYS A 10 -18.12 13.43 29.87
CA LYS A 10 -18.31 12.03 29.47
C LYS A 10 -17.58 11.77 28.13
N PRO A 11 -16.74 10.72 28.04
CA PRO A 11 -16.09 10.39 26.79
C PRO A 11 -17.17 10.07 25.74
N ARG A 12 -17.15 10.80 24.62
CA ARG A 12 -17.98 10.48 23.46
C ARG A 12 -17.69 9.05 23.02
N LYS A 13 -18.60 8.12 23.30
CA LYS A 13 -18.59 6.79 22.67
C LYS A 13 -18.56 7.03 21.15
N ARG A 14 -17.44 6.68 20.50
CA ARG A 14 -17.39 6.62 19.03
C ARG A 14 -18.48 5.65 18.62
N ALA A 15 -19.54 6.17 18.01
CA ALA A 15 -20.55 5.35 17.38
C ALA A 15 -19.84 4.36 16.45
N PHE A 16 -20.13 3.07 16.59
CA PHE A 16 -19.71 2.03 15.66
C PHE A 16 -20.17 2.50 14.28
N ALA A 17 -19.23 2.75 13.39
CA ALA A 17 -19.54 3.20 12.05
C ALA A 17 -20.36 2.09 11.39
N GLY A 18 -21.63 2.35 11.13
CA GLY A 18 -22.47 1.50 10.31
C GLY A 18 -21.80 1.20 8.98
N GLU A 19 -22.28 0.18 8.29
CA GLU A 19 -21.77 -0.23 6.97
C GLU A 19 -21.58 0.99 6.07
N THR A 20 -20.36 1.15 5.59
CA THR A 20 -20.04 2.22 4.65
C THR A 20 -20.90 2.03 3.41
N SER A 21 -21.74 2.99 3.08
CA SER A 21 -22.61 2.91 1.92
C SER A 21 -21.78 2.70 0.64
N LEU A 22 -22.33 2.02 -0.35
CA LEU A 22 -21.66 1.81 -1.65
C LEU A 22 -21.20 3.13 -2.28
N ARG A 23 -21.94 4.20 -2.08
CA ARG A 23 -21.56 5.54 -2.53
C ARG A 23 -20.30 6.03 -1.82
N GLN A 24 -20.25 5.89 -0.49
CA GLN A 24 -19.10 6.30 0.30
C GLN A 24 -17.87 5.46 -0.04
N GLU A 25 -18.06 4.19 -0.32
CA GLU A 25 -16.96 3.30 -0.74
C GLU A 25 -16.34 3.76 -2.06
N ARG A 26 -17.15 4.13 -3.06
CA ARG A 26 -16.66 4.68 -4.34
C ARG A 26 -15.89 5.99 -4.14
N ILE A 27 -16.36 6.87 -3.24
CA ILE A 27 -15.66 8.11 -2.90
C ILE A 27 -14.31 7.78 -2.25
N ASN A 28 -14.28 6.89 -1.28
CA ASN A 28 -13.05 6.47 -0.60
C ASN A 28 -12.04 5.84 -1.57
N GLU A 29 -12.53 5.08 -2.54
CA GLU A 29 -11.70 4.47 -3.58
C GLU A 29 -11.07 5.53 -4.49
N ARG A 30 -11.85 6.51 -4.96
CA ARG A 30 -11.33 7.62 -5.77
C ARG A 30 -10.27 8.46 -5.03
N VAL A 31 -10.54 8.78 -3.77
CA VAL A 31 -9.58 9.51 -2.93
C VAL A 31 -8.29 8.71 -2.75
N ALA A 32 -8.40 7.40 -2.49
CA ALA A 32 -7.23 6.53 -2.36
C ALA A 32 -6.43 6.45 -3.67
N GLU A 33 -7.11 6.38 -4.81
CA GLU A 33 -6.48 6.37 -6.15
C GLU A 33 -5.72 7.68 -6.42
N GLU A 34 -6.32 8.82 -6.12
CA GLU A 34 -5.68 10.12 -6.30
C GLU A 34 -4.45 10.28 -5.40
N HIS A 35 -4.56 9.92 -4.13
CA HIS A 35 -3.43 9.96 -3.19
C HIS A 35 -2.32 8.99 -3.61
N LEU A 36 -2.67 7.81 -4.08
CA LEU A 36 -1.69 6.83 -4.58
C LEU A 36 -0.98 7.35 -5.82
N ARG A 37 -1.69 7.96 -6.77
CA ARG A 37 -1.11 8.60 -7.95
C ARG A 37 -0.06 9.65 -7.57
N TRP A 38 -0.40 10.55 -6.64
CA TRP A 38 0.53 11.57 -6.17
C TRP A 38 1.75 10.94 -5.51
N LEU A 39 1.56 9.93 -4.69
CA LEU A 39 2.64 9.23 -4.00
C LEU A 39 3.58 8.54 -5.00
N ILE A 40 3.06 7.91 -6.04
CA ILE A 40 3.86 7.30 -7.10
C ILE A 40 4.64 8.37 -7.85
N ASN A 41 3.97 9.45 -8.30
CA ASN A 41 4.60 10.52 -9.09
C ASN A 41 5.71 11.24 -8.33
N CYS A 42 5.61 11.37 -6.99
CA CYS A 42 6.63 12.01 -6.17
C CYS A 42 7.83 11.12 -5.83
N ASN A 43 7.69 9.79 -5.91
CA ASN A 43 8.70 8.88 -5.35
C ASN A 43 9.33 7.92 -6.34
N TYR A 44 8.74 7.72 -7.50
CA TYR A 44 9.19 6.76 -8.50
C TYR A 44 9.41 7.42 -9.86
N ARG A 45 10.29 6.83 -10.65
CA ARG A 45 10.72 7.35 -11.95
C ARG A 45 10.88 6.22 -12.96
N TYR A 46 11.19 6.56 -14.20
CA TYR A 46 11.52 5.63 -15.26
C TYR A 46 12.57 4.60 -14.78
N GLY A 47 12.29 3.34 -15.05
CA GLY A 47 13.18 2.23 -14.72
C GLY A 47 13.03 1.68 -13.29
N ASP A 48 12.28 2.34 -12.39
CA ASP A 48 11.88 1.73 -11.12
C ASP A 48 10.93 0.56 -11.36
N TYR A 49 10.76 -0.32 -10.38
CA TYR A 49 10.03 -1.56 -10.56
C TYR A 49 8.58 -1.47 -10.05
N HIS A 50 7.65 -1.94 -10.88
CA HIS A 50 6.43 -2.57 -10.43
C HIS A 50 6.64 -4.07 -10.50
N MET A 51 6.62 -4.74 -9.38
CA MET A 51 6.78 -6.18 -9.31
C MET A 51 5.59 -6.83 -8.64
N VAL A 52 5.37 -8.10 -8.98
CA VAL A 52 4.32 -8.92 -8.38
C VAL A 52 4.97 -10.16 -7.77
N LEU A 53 4.74 -10.35 -6.47
CA LEU A 53 5.13 -11.55 -5.75
C LEU A 53 3.99 -12.56 -5.84
N HIS A 54 4.31 -13.76 -6.23
CA HIS A 54 3.39 -14.88 -6.37
C HIS A 54 3.72 -15.99 -5.38
N TYR A 55 2.70 -16.76 -4.98
CA TYR A 55 2.86 -18.06 -4.33
C TYR A 55 2.53 -19.17 -5.32
N TRP A 56 3.23 -20.29 -5.22
CA TRP A 56 2.94 -21.46 -6.06
C TRP A 56 1.88 -22.34 -5.42
N ASP A 57 0.73 -22.47 -6.08
CA ASP A 57 -0.38 -23.39 -5.78
C ASP A 57 -0.64 -23.66 -4.28
N LYS A 58 -0.50 -22.61 -3.48
CA LYS A 58 -0.65 -22.69 -2.04
C LYS A 58 -1.75 -21.75 -1.58
N GLU A 59 -2.66 -22.29 -0.80
CA GLU A 59 -3.62 -21.47 -0.08
C GLU A 59 -2.90 -20.63 0.98
N ILE A 60 -3.02 -19.31 0.87
CA ILE A 60 -2.35 -18.35 1.75
C ILE A 60 -3.39 -17.53 2.49
N THR A 61 -3.33 -17.54 3.82
CA THR A 61 -4.17 -16.67 4.65
C THR A 61 -3.69 -15.22 4.59
N LEU A 62 -4.61 -14.28 4.87
CA LEU A 62 -4.24 -12.86 4.97
C LEU A 62 -3.09 -12.63 5.95
N GLU A 63 -3.14 -13.31 7.08
CA GLU A 63 -2.13 -13.20 8.13
C GLU A 63 -0.76 -13.71 7.66
N GLN A 64 -0.72 -14.86 6.96
CA GLN A 64 0.52 -15.37 6.38
C GLN A 64 1.08 -14.43 5.32
N ALA A 65 0.24 -13.92 4.42
CA ALA A 65 0.66 -12.94 3.41
C ALA A 65 1.28 -11.68 4.04
N GLU A 66 0.71 -11.19 5.14
CA GLU A 66 1.26 -10.05 5.88
C GLU A 66 2.62 -10.36 6.52
N ARG A 67 2.77 -11.55 7.14
CA ARG A 67 4.04 -11.99 7.74
C ARG A 67 5.13 -12.13 6.69
N ASP A 68 4.82 -12.74 5.57
CA ASP A 68 5.77 -12.96 4.46
C ASP A 68 6.20 -11.62 3.85
N ARG A 69 5.27 -10.70 3.63
CA ARG A 69 5.59 -9.36 3.14
C ARG A 69 6.48 -8.60 4.12
N ALA A 70 6.19 -8.67 5.41
CA ALA A 70 7.02 -8.03 6.44
C ALA A 70 8.43 -8.63 6.48
N ALA A 71 8.56 -9.95 6.36
CA ALA A 71 9.84 -10.64 6.28
C ALA A 71 10.62 -10.23 5.02
N PHE A 72 9.94 -10.18 3.87
CA PHE A 72 10.52 -9.73 2.60
C PHE A 72 11.09 -8.31 2.70
N PHE A 73 10.34 -7.36 3.25
CA PHE A 73 10.85 -6.00 3.43
C PHE A 73 11.98 -5.90 4.45
N ARG A 74 12.05 -6.78 5.45
CA ARG A 74 13.22 -6.84 6.35
C ARG A 74 14.49 -7.24 5.60
N GLU A 75 14.40 -8.25 4.73
CA GLU A 75 15.55 -8.66 3.91
C GLU A 75 15.95 -7.55 2.93
N LEU A 76 15.01 -6.92 2.26
CA LEU A 76 15.29 -5.82 1.33
C LEU A 76 15.92 -4.61 2.04
N ARG A 77 15.46 -4.24 3.25
CA ARG A 77 16.08 -3.12 3.98
C ARG A 77 17.56 -3.36 4.24
N LYS A 78 17.94 -4.58 4.59
CA LYS A 78 19.36 -4.94 4.79
C LYS A 78 20.15 -4.76 3.49
N ALA A 79 19.63 -5.26 2.37
CA ALA A 79 20.29 -5.18 1.08
C ALA A 79 20.42 -3.72 0.60
N TYR A 80 19.35 -2.94 0.69
CA TYR A 80 19.39 -1.52 0.30
C TYR A 80 20.33 -0.71 1.19
N ALA A 81 20.32 -0.93 2.51
CA ALA A 81 21.22 -0.26 3.45
C ALA A 81 22.69 -0.57 3.17
N LYS A 82 23.02 -1.84 2.85
CA LYS A 82 24.38 -2.27 2.46
C LYS A 82 24.86 -1.55 1.19
N ALA A 83 23.94 -1.23 0.28
CA ALA A 83 24.23 -0.47 -0.94
C ALA A 83 24.16 1.07 -0.75
N GLY A 84 24.03 1.56 0.49
CA GLY A 84 23.87 3.00 0.78
C GLY A 84 22.58 3.60 0.27
N LYS A 85 21.57 2.77 -0.01
CA LYS A 85 20.27 3.18 -0.55
C LYS A 85 19.17 3.05 0.50
N ARG A 86 18.17 3.92 0.41
CA ARG A 86 16.96 3.82 1.22
C ARG A 86 15.89 3.02 0.49
N LEU A 87 15.33 2.02 1.17
CA LEU A 87 14.17 1.30 0.67
C LEU A 87 12.94 2.19 0.75
N LYS A 88 12.33 2.48 -0.40
CA LYS A 88 11.01 3.09 -0.53
C LYS A 88 10.09 2.07 -1.18
N TYR A 89 8.93 1.81 -0.61
CA TYR A 89 7.99 0.88 -1.20
C TYR A 89 6.55 1.35 -1.08
N ILE A 90 5.75 0.95 -2.04
CA ILE A 90 4.29 0.92 -1.98
C ILE A 90 3.90 -0.54 -2.19
N ALA A 91 2.97 -1.06 -1.40
CA ALA A 91 2.51 -2.43 -1.50
C ALA A 91 0.99 -2.53 -1.44
N VAL A 92 0.43 -3.32 -2.35
CA VAL A 92 -0.99 -3.66 -2.45
C VAL A 92 -1.13 -5.17 -2.40
N LEU A 93 -2.07 -5.67 -1.59
CA LEU A 93 -2.37 -7.09 -1.51
C LEU A 93 -3.64 -7.40 -2.31
N GLU A 94 -3.54 -8.34 -3.23
CA GLU A 94 -4.63 -8.90 -4.00
C GLU A 94 -4.96 -10.29 -3.48
N THR A 95 -6.23 -10.53 -3.15
CA THR A 95 -6.74 -11.82 -2.65
C THR A 95 -7.96 -12.29 -3.42
N LYS A 96 -7.96 -12.09 -4.73
CA LYS A 96 -9.08 -12.47 -5.60
C LYS A 96 -9.45 -13.94 -5.42
N HIS A 97 -8.42 -14.78 -5.35
CA HIS A 97 -8.54 -16.19 -4.97
C HIS A 97 -7.52 -16.48 -3.87
N MET A 98 -7.88 -17.22 -2.82
CA MET A 98 -6.94 -17.53 -1.71
C MET A 98 -5.78 -18.42 -2.15
N THR A 99 -5.95 -19.18 -3.22
CA THR A 99 -4.90 -19.96 -3.88
C THR A 99 -4.04 -19.14 -4.84
N ASN A 100 -4.39 -17.87 -5.06
CA ASN A 100 -3.70 -16.98 -5.98
C ASN A 100 -3.55 -15.58 -5.36
N VAL A 101 -2.89 -15.53 -4.20
CA VAL A 101 -2.59 -14.28 -3.50
C VAL A 101 -1.38 -13.62 -4.12
N HIS A 102 -1.49 -12.34 -4.44
CA HIS A 102 -0.41 -11.55 -5.02
C HIS A 102 -0.09 -10.33 -4.17
N HIS A 103 1.20 -10.00 -4.08
CA HIS A 103 1.64 -8.70 -3.61
C HIS A 103 2.12 -7.86 -4.79
N HIS A 104 1.43 -6.77 -5.10
CA HIS A 104 1.90 -5.75 -6.03
C HIS A 104 2.77 -4.77 -5.28
N ILE A 105 4.01 -4.60 -5.71
CA ILE A 105 4.99 -3.78 -4.99
C ILE A 105 5.70 -2.84 -5.96
N LEU A 106 5.79 -1.57 -5.58
CA LEU A 106 6.65 -0.60 -6.25
C LEU A 106 7.94 -0.43 -5.45
N LEU A 107 9.08 -0.51 -6.12
CA LEU A 107 10.41 -0.33 -5.55
C LEU A 107 11.28 0.55 -6.46
N PRO A 108 12.20 1.36 -5.90
CA PRO A 108 13.30 1.93 -6.67
C PRO A 108 14.13 0.81 -7.30
N ARG A 109 14.66 1.07 -8.49
CA ARG A 109 15.51 0.11 -9.21
C ARG A 109 16.66 -0.38 -8.34
N PHE A 110 16.83 -1.70 -8.30
CA PHE A 110 17.87 -2.40 -7.57
C PHE A 110 18.23 -3.69 -8.30
N ASP A 111 19.19 -4.45 -7.77
CA ASP A 111 19.54 -5.76 -8.32
C ASP A 111 18.36 -6.73 -8.21
N ALA A 112 17.83 -7.14 -9.37
CA ALA A 112 16.68 -8.03 -9.44
C ALA A 112 16.96 -9.42 -8.84
N GLN A 113 18.20 -9.91 -8.92
CA GLN A 113 18.60 -11.21 -8.35
C GLN A 113 18.55 -11.15 -6.82
N ILE A 114 19.01 -10.05 -6.22
CA ILE A 114 18.94 -9.84 -4.77
C ILE A 114 17.50 -9.79 -4.30
N ILE A 115 16.65 -9.07 -5.03
CA ILE A 115 15.22 -9.00 -4.73
C ILE A 115 14.56 -10.39 -4.82
N ALA A 116 14.84 -11.12 -5.90
CA ALA A 116 14.31 -12.47 -6.11
C ALA A 116 14.79 -13.44 -5.03
N ALA A 117 16.06 -13.39 -4.65
CA ALA A 117 16.62 -14.23 -3.58
C ALA A 117 15.94 -13.96 -2.23
N ALA A 118 15.60 -12.70 -1.93
CA ALA A 118 14.87 -12.35 -0.71
C ALA A 118 13.48 -13.00 -0.67
N TRP A 119 12.75 -13.00 -1.78
CA TRP A 119 11.44 -13.64 -1.84
C TRP A 119 11.53 -15.18 -1.80
N THR A 120 12.48 -15.76 -2.52
CA THR A 120 12.78 -17.19 -2.45
C THR A 120 13.08 -17.65 -1.02
N LYS A 121 13.87 -16.88 -0.29
CA LYS A 121 14.18 -17.14 1.12
C LYS A 121 12.92 -17.11 2.00
N VAL A 122 12.08 -16.09 1.84
CA VAL A 122 10.87 -15.92 2.65
C VAL A 122 9.86 -17.02 2.40
N THR A 123 9.68 -17.43 1.15
CA THR A 123 8.73 -18.47 0.75
C THR A 123 9.32 -19.89 0.79
N ASN A 124 10.59 -20.02 1.19
CA ASN A 124 11.32 -21.28 1.13
C ASN A 124 11.22 -21.94 -0.27
N GLY A 125 11.37 -21.14 -1.32
CA GLY A 125 11.29 -21.56 -2.72
C GLY A 125 9.88 -21.75 -3.27
N ALA A 126 8.83 -21.53 -2.46
CA ALA A 126 7.45 -21.72 -2.88
C ALA A 126 6.80 -20.43 -3.42
N GLY A 127 7.55 -19.64 -4.17
CA GLY A 127 7.06 -18.41 -4.77
C GLY A 127 7.90 -17.95 -5.96
N SER A 128 7.36 -17.01 -6.72
CA SER A 128 8.03 -16.38 -7.85
C SER A 128 7.82 -14.87 -7.88
N ILE A 129 8.59 -14.18 -8.68
CA ILE A 129 8.45 -12.73 -8.90
C ILE A 129 8.36 -12.45 -10.39
N SER A 130 7.44 -11.60 -10.77
CA SER A 130 7.46 -10.93 -12.06
C SER A 130 7.85 -9.46 -11.90
N PHE A 131 8.71 -8.95 -12.79
CA PHE A 131 9.17 -7.58 -12.79
C PHE A 131 8.67 -6.85 -14.02
N GLN A 132 8.20 -5.63 -13.81
CA GLN A 132 7.91 -4.68 -14.87
C GLN A 132 8.56 -3.35 -14.52
N MET A 133 9.31 -2.76 -15.44
CA MET A 133 9.85 -1.42 -15.26
C MET A 133 8.77 -0.38 -15.49
N LEU A 134 8.78 0.67 -14.67
CA LEU A 134 7.96 1.85 -14.90
C LEU A 134 8.44 2.55 -16.18
N ASP A 135 7.47 2.98 -16.99
CA ASP A 135 7.73 3.75 -18.20
C ASP A 135 8.15 5.20 -17.88
N ASP A 136 8.43 5.98 -18.91
CA ASP A 136 8.86 7.37 -18.80
C ASP A 136 7.71 8.38 -18.65
N ARG A 137 6.47 7.90 -18.52
CA ARG A 137 5.31 8.75 -18.31
C ARG A 137 5.43 9.48 -16.98
N LYS A 138 5.26 10.79 -17.04
CA LYS A 138 5.30 11.63 -15.83
C LYS A 138 4.05 11.49 -14.94
N ASN A 139 3.02 10.83 -15.43
CA ASN A 139 1.75 10.65 -14.74
C ASN A 139 1.38 9.16 -14.70
N HIS A 140 1.45 8.57 -13.51
CA HIS A 140 1.12 7.17 -13.26
C HIS A 140 -0.35 6.94 -12.85
N ALA A 141 -1.28 7.71 -13.39
CA ALA A 141 -2.71 7.58 -13.09
C ALA A 141 -3.25 6.17 -13.40
N LYS A 142 -2.86 5.59 -14.55
CA LYS A 142 -3.28 4.23 -14.93
C LYS A 142 -2.76 3.18 -13.96
N LEU A 143 -1.51 3.31 -13.50
CA LEU A 143 -0.92 2.39 -12.53
C LEU A 143 -1.61 2.52 -11.17
N ALA A 144 -1.87 3.73 -10.70
CA ALA A 144 -2.61 3.95 -9.46
C ALA A 144 -4.01 3.34 -9.52
N SER A 145 -4.75 3.57 -10.61
CA SER A 145 -6.07 2.99 -10.83
C SER A 145 -6.03 1.45 -10.84
N TYR A 146 -5.06 0.87 -11.54
CA TYR A 146 -4.83 -0.57 -11.55
C TYR A 146 -4.61 -1.12 -10.14
N LEU A 147 -3.67 -0.55 -9.39
CA LEU A 147 -3.33 -1.02 -8.04
C LEU A 147 -4.52 -0.90 -7.06
N ILE A 148 -5.29 0.18 -7.14
CA ILE A 148 -6.50 0.33 -6.32
C ILE A 148 -7.56 -0.71 -6.69
N LYS A 149 -7.73 -1.02 -7.97
CA LYS A 149 -8.62 -2.09 -8.44
C LYS A 149 -8.21 -3.45 -7.86
N GLU A 150 -6.92 -3.78 -7.87
CA GLU A 150 -6.40 -5.05 -7.32
C GLU A 150 -6.61 -5.15 -5.79
N SER A 151 -6.68 -4.03 -5.07
CA SER A 151 -6.97 -4.02 -3.64
C SER A 151 -8.40 -4.42 -3.27
N ARG A 152 -9.34 -4.39 -4.21
CA ARG A 152 -10.79 -4.55 -3.95
C ARG A 152 -11.14 -5.88 -3.29
N SER A 153 -10.53 -6.98 -3.75
CA SER A 153 -10.76 -8.30 -3.19
C SER A 153 -10.36 -8.40 -1.73
N THR A 154 -9.19 -7.86 -1.41
CA THR A 154 -8.67 -7.81 -0.03
C THR A 154 -9.53 -6.93 0.87
N MET A 155 -9.96 -5.77 0.38
CA MET A 155 -10.83 -4.87 1.14
C MET A 155 -12.18 -5.51 1.46
N ARG A 156 -12.76 -6.27 0.50
CA ARG A 156 -13.99 -7.03 0.70
C ARG A 156 -13.83 -8.08 1.81
N ARG A 157 -12.77 -8.92 1.72
CA ARG A 157 -12.50 -9.95 2.73
C ARG A 157 -12.28 -9.36 4.12
N CYS A 158 -11.51 -8.29 4.21
CA CYS A 158 -11.27 -7.61 5.49
C CYS A 158 -12.58 -7.08 6.09
N ARG A 159 -13.47 -6.53 5.28
CA ARG A 159 -14.79 -6.07 5.72
C ARG A 159 -15.64 -7.22 6.25
N GLU A 160 -15.72 -8.33 5.51
CA GLU A 160 -16.45 -9.53 5.92
C GLU A 160 -15.95 -10.10 7.26
N GLN A 161 -14.66 -9.92 7.56
CA GLN A 161 -14.02 -10.33 8.81
C GLN A 161 -14.00 -9.24 9.89
N GLY A 162 -14.59 -8.07 9.65
CA GLY A 162 -14.55 -6.93 10.58
C GLY A 162 -13.16 -6.30 10.77
N ILE A 163 -12.22 -6.56 9.86
CA ILE A 163 -10.84 -6.08 9.91
C ILE A 163 -10.75 -4.71 9.20
N ARG A 164 -10.25 -3.70 9.91
CA ARG A 164 -9.90 -2.41 9.28
C ARG A 164 -8.57 -2.51 8.58
N ARG A 165 -8.55 -2.17 7.29
CA ARG A 165 -7.35 -2.17 6.47
C ARG A 165 -7.29 -0.97 5.54
N ARG A 166 -6.07 -0.56 5.19
CA ARG A 166 -5.82 0.40 4.11
C ARG A 166 -5.70 -0.34 2.78
N ARG A 167 -6.10 0.30 1.67
CA ARG A 167 -5.99 -0.27 0.33
C ARG A 167 -4.56 -0.54 -0.10
N TYR A 168 -3.62 0.27 0.39
CA TYR A 168 -2.18 0.10 0.18
C TYR A 168 -1.41 0.48 1.44
N THR A 169 -0.18 0.02 1.52
CA THR A 169 0.80 0.41 2.53
C THR A 169 2.02 1.00 1.85
N CYS A 170 2.73 1.89 2.53
CA CYS A 170 3.98 2.46 2.04
C CYS A 170 5.00 2.60 3.17
N SER A 171 6.28 2.68 2.77
CA SER A 171 7.36 2.97 3.71
C SER A 171 7.22 4.37 4.31
N ALA A 172 7.79 4.57 5.49
CA ALA A 172 7.85 5.90 6.11
C ALA A 172 8.73 6.87 5.30
N GLY A 173 8.43 8.17 5.41
CA GLY A 173 9.22 9.24 4.80
C GLY A 173 9.18 9.28 3.27
N MET A 174 8.09 8.85 2.67
CA MET A 174 7.81 9.08 1.26
C MET A 174 7.58 10.57 1.01
N ALA A 175 8.11 11.08 -0.12
CA ALA A 175 7.84 12.44 -0.56
C ALA A 175 6.34 12.63 -0.83
N LYS A 176 5.82 13.80 -0.48
CA LYS A 176 4.44 14.20 -0.71
C LYS A 176 4.40 15.38 -1.67
N PRO A 177 3.31 15.58 -2.43
CA PRO A 177 3.18 16.74 -3.29
C PRO A 177 3.15 18.02 -2.46
N GLU A 178 3.82 19.06 -2.95
CA GLU A 178 3.68 20.41 -2.41
C GLU A 178 2.39 21.03 -2.95
N ILE A 179 1.49 21.41 -2.04
CA ILE A 179 0.26 22.11 -2.41
C ILE A 179 0.59 23.61 -2.42
N ARG A 180 0.60 24.22 -3.61
CA ARG A 180 0.73 25.68 -3.75
C ARG A 180 -0.64 26.26 -4.07
N TYR A 181 -1.12 27.13 -3.20
CA TYR A 181 -2.34 27.91 -3.43
C TYR A 181 -1.97 29.16 -4.21
N GLN A 182 -2.51 29.34 -5.40
CA GLN A 182 -2.49 30.61 -6.12
C GLN A 182 -3.81 31.33 -5.84
N VAL A 183 -3.71 32.49 -5.20
CA VAL A 183 -4.86 33.38 -5.07
C VAL A 183 -5.04 34.05 -6.44
N ALA A 184 -6.09 33.71 -7.17
CA ALA A 184 -6.46 34.45 -8.37
C ALA A 184 -6.80 35.88 -7.94
N LYS A 185 -6.03 36.86 -8.42
CA LYS A 185 -6.44 38.26 -8.32
C LYS A 185 -7.65 38.42 -9.22
N ALA A 186 -8.80 38.75 -8.66
CA ALA A 186 -9.94 39.23 -9.43
C ALA A 186 -9.53 40.57 -10.06
N GLU A 187 -9.59 40.65 -11.41
CA GLU A 187 -9.51 41.89 -12.14
C GLU A 187 -10.82 42.65 -12.00
#